data_1b0afd95771d96e381639a50eef68c79
#
_entry.id   1b0afd95771d96e381639a50eef68c79
#
_cell.length_a   1.000
_cell.length_b   1.000
_cell.length_c   1.000
_cell.angle_alpha   90.00
_cell.angle_beta   90.00
_cell.angle_gamma   90.00
#
_symmetry.space_group_name_H-M   'P 1'
#
loop_
_entity.id
_entity.type
_entity.pdbx_description
1 polymer ?
#
loop_
_entity_poly.entity_id
_entity_poly.type
_entity_poly.pdbx_seq_one_letter_code
_entity_poly.pdbx_strand_id
1 'polypeptide(L)'
;PASLYGLGAPLYDYCLVPVELLARYHRYTGDAATVKANLPAARAIVGQFRAFRDPNGLLAVRNIPAGEDDFRKGLLFLDHPGNGWHPMTTTGIERADYSAGFNLYFLQALQALAGLERAGGRRAALETEIATLAATIRKTFLVPAHGLLADSVHPGKRTFRFSQIANALAIT
;
A
#
# COMPACT_ATOMS: atom_id res chain seq x y z
N PRO A 1 6.70 14.31 -1.38
CA PRO A 1 5.53 13.60 -1.88
C PRO A 1 5.16 14.17 -3.24
N ALA A 2 5.03 13.28 -4.23
CA ALA A 2 4.60 13.67 -5.55
C ALA A 2 3.12 14.04 -5.49
N SER A 3 2.80 15.30 -5.74
CA SER A 3 1.42 15.72 -5.98
C SER A 3 1.12 15.49 -7.45
N LEU A 4 0.27 14.53 -7.76
CA LEU A 4 -0.35 14.45 -9.07
C LEU A 4 -1.41 15.56 -9.18
N TYR A 5 -1.40 16.31 -10.26
CA TYR A 5 -2.42 17.31 -10.61
C TYR A 5 -2.38 18.65 -9.86
N GLY A 6 -1.28 19.03 -9.22
CA GLY A 6 -1.19 20.34 -8.56
C GLY A 6 -2.15 20.56 -7.37
N LEU A 7 -2.83 19.50 -6.92
CA LEU A 7 -3.79 19.56 -5.83
C LEU A 7 -3.13 19.61 -4.44
N GLY A 8 -1.81 19.53 -4.36
CA GLY A 8 -1.08 19.58 -3.09
C GLY A 8 -1.31 18.38 -2.16
N ALA A 9 -2.14 17.41 -2.55
CA ALA A 9 -2.43 16.24 -1.75
C ALA A 9 -1.54 15.06 -2.17
N PRO A 10 -0.84 14.40 -1.25
CA PRO A 10 -0.10 13.19 -1.56
C PRO A 10 -1.08 12.04 -1.83
N LEU A 11 -0.80 11.27 -2.88
CA LEU A 11 -1.44 9.98 -3.10
C LEU A 11 -0.62 8.93 -2.37
N TYR A 12 -1.05 8.55 -1.18
CA TYR A 12 -0.24 7.74 -0.28
C TYR A 12 0.07 6.34 -0.82
N ASP A 13 -0.89 5.69 -1.45
CA ASP A 13 -0.69 4.40 -2.12
C ASP A 13 0.36 4.49 -3.23
N TYR A 14 0.33 5.55 -4.03
CA TYR A 14 1.32 5.79 -5.08
C TYR A 14 2.71 6.14 -4.54
N CYS A 15 2.83 6.63 -3.32
CA CYS A 15 4.13 6.86 -2.70
C CYS A 15 4.90 5.55 -2.43
N LEU A 16 4.24 4.40 -2.45
CA LEU A 16 4.86 3.08 -2.30
C LEU A 16 5.41 2.53 -3.64
N VAL A 17 4.82 2.94 -4.76
CA VAL A 17 5.18 2.47 -6.10
C VAL A 17 6.66 2.64 -6.46
N PRO A 18 7.36 3.74 -6.10
CA PRO A 18 8.78 3.89 -6.40
C PRO A 18 9.67 2.76 -5.85
N VAL A 19 9.30 2.17 -4.72
CA VAL A 19 10.06 1.04 -4.13
C VAL A 19 9.97 -0.18 -5.03
N GLU A 20 8.77 -0.47 -5.53
CA GLU A 20 8.54 -1.58 -6.45
C GLU A 20 9.18 -1.32 -7.82
N LEU A 21 9.08 -0.10 -8.35
CA LEU A 21 9.72 0.28 -9.59
C LEU A 21 11.24 0.12 -9.53
N LEU A 22 11.88 0.49 -8.42
CA LEU A 22 13.32 0.28 -8.24
C LEU A 22 13.67 -1.20 -8.25
N ALA A 23 12.87 -2.05 -7.60
CA ALA A 23 13.09 -3.50 -7.60
C ALA A 23 12.90 -4.11 -8.99
N ARG A 24 11.88 -3.67 -9.74
CA ARG A 24 11.65 -4.09 -11.12
C ARG A 24 12.79 -3.62 -12.03
N TYR A 25 13.21 -2.36 -11.93
CA TYR A 25 14.34 -1.83 -12.67
C TYR A 25 15.59 -2.69 -12.48
N HIS A 26 15.94 -2.99 -11.23
CA HIS A 26 17.08 -3.86 -10.92
C HIS A 26 16.94 -5.24 -11.56
N ARG A 27 15.75 -5.83 -11.50
CA ARG A 27 15.49 -7.17 -12.07
C ARG A 27 15.72 -7.21 -13.58
N TYR A 28 15.39 -6.12 -14.30
CA TYR A 28 15.53 -6.05 -15.75
C TYR A 28 16.93 -5.62 -16.20
N THR A 29 17.62 -4.79 -15.42
CA THR A 29 18.88 -4.16 -15.85
C THR A 29 20.11 -4.75 -15.16
N GLY A 30 19.95 -5.33 -13.97
CA GLY A 30 21.09 -5.73 -13.13
C GLY A 30 21.89 -4.55 -12.56
N ASP A 31 21.42 -3.31 -12.73
CA ASP A 31 22.15 -2.10 -12.31
C ASP A 31 22.17 -1.93 -10.79
N ALA A 32 23.18 -2.52 -10.18
CA ALA A 32 23.40 -2.44 -8.73
C ALA A 32 23.80 -1.03 -8.27
N ALA A 33 24.39 -0.20 -9.13
CA ALA A 33 24.84 1.14 -8.77
C ALA A 33 23.62 2.05 -8.51
N THR A 34 22.65 2.04 -9.43
CA THR A 34 21.39 2.77 -9.26
C THR A 34 20.63 2.28 -8.04
N VAL A 35 20.58 0.97 -7.80
CA VAL A 35 19.94 0.42 -6.58
C VAL A 35 20.62 0.95 -5.32
N LYS A 36 21.94 0.87 -5.24
CA LYS A 36 22.70 1.34 -4.08
C LYS A 36 22.46 2.82 -3.80
N ALA A 37 22.40 3.66 -4.85
CA ALA A 37 22.15 5.09 -4.72
C ALA A 37 20.73 5.40 -4.18
N ASN A 38 19.73 4.60 -4.56
CA ASN A 38 18.31 4.87 -4.24
C ASN A 38 17.77 4.03 -3.06
N LEU A 39 18.50 3.03 -2.59
CA LEU A 39 18.08 2.18 -1.47
C LEU A 39 17.79 2.96 -0.17
N PRO A 40 18.55 4.01 0.20
CA PRO A 40 18.19 4.83 1.36
C PRO A 40 16.81 5.48 1.23
N ALA A 41 16.44 5.98 0.06
CA ALA A 41 15.12 6.56 -0.20
C ALA A 41 14.01 5.51 -0.10
N ALA A 42 14.22 4.31 -0.67
CA ALA A 42 13.27 3.21 -0.56
C ALA A 42 13.01 2.81 0.91
N ARG A 43 14.07 2.76 1.73
CA ARG A 43 13.96 2.51 3.18
C ARG A 43 13.18 3.61 3.89
N ALA A 44 13.45 4.87 3.55
CA ALA A 44 12.77 6.02 4.15
C ALA A 44 11.27 5.99 3.84
N ILE A 45 10.89 5.69 2.61
CA ILE A 45 9.49 5.53 2.21
C ILE A 45 8.81 4.46 3.07
N VAL A 46 9.35 3.24 3.08
CA VAL A 46 8.77 2.14 3.87
C VAL A 46 8.74 2.48 5.36
N GLY A 47 9.80 3.14 5.88
CA GLY A 47 9.87 3.59 7.27
C GLY A 47 8.76 4.56 7.63
N GLN A 48 8.45 5.51 6.75
CA GLN A 48 7.36 6.46 6.93
C GLN A 48 6.00 5.76 7.02
N PHE A 49 5.75 4.77 6.16
CA PHE A 49 4.49 4.03 6.18
C PHE A 49 4.32 3.18 7.44
N ARG A 50 5.40 2.71 8.04
CA ARG A 50 5.32 2.01 9.34
C ARG A 50 4.69 2.86 10.44
N ALA A 51 4.82 4.19 10.39
CA ALA A 51 4.19 5.10 11.34
C ALA A 51 2.65 5.13 11.22
N PHE A 52 2.10 4.67 10.10
CA PHE A 52 0.65 4.61 9.89
C PHE A 52 0.02 3.30 10.40
N ARG A 53 0.82 2.41 10.96
CA ARG A 53 0.33 1.14 11.50
C ARG A 53 -0.41 1.32 12.80
N ASP A 54 -1.43 0.51 12.93
CA ASP A 54 -2.11 0.26 14.19
C ASP A 54 -1.44 -0.90 14.98
N PRO A 55 -1.80 -1.08 16.25
CA PRO A 55 -1.33 -2.22 17.05
C PRO A 55 -1.61 -3.59 16.45
N ASN A 56 -2.62 -3.72 15.57
CA ASN A 56 -2.91 -4.95 14.83
C ASN A 56 -1.95 -5.20 13.65
N GLY A 57 -1.05 -4.27 13.37
CA GLY A 57 -0.04 -4.35 12.31
C GLY A 57 -0.49 -3.87 10.93
N LEU A 58 -1.76 -3.51 10.75
CA LEU A 58 -2.29 -2.95 9.50
C LEU A 58 -2.05 -1.44 9.41
N LEU A 59 -1.85 -0.93 8.21
CA LEU A 59 -1.96 0.50 7.95
C LEU A 59 -3.40 0.94 8.14
N ALA A 60 -3.60 1.91 9.01
CA ALA A 60 -4.91 2.51 9.24
C ALA A 60 -5.04 3.84 8.50
N VAL A 61 -6.13 4.00 7.76
CA VAL A 61 -6.38 5.23 6.97
C VAL A 61 -6.43 6.46 7.88
N ARG A 62 -6.96 6.32 9.09
CA ARG A 62 -7.02 7.41 10.08
C ARG A 62 -5.65 7.89 10.56
N ASN A 63 -4.60 7.08 10.44
CA ASN A 63 -3.24 7.44 10.86
C ASN A 63 -2.48 8.20 9.75
N ILE A 64 -3.06 8.31 8.56
CA ILE A 64 -2.48 9.09 7.48
C ILE A 64 -2.64 10.58 7.82
N PRO A 65 -1.58 11.39 7.70
CA PRO A 65 -1.67 12.81 7.99
C PRO A 65 -2.76 13.49 7.17
N ALA A 66 -3.67 14.17 7.84
CA ALA A 66 -4.69 14.97 7.19
C ALA A 66 -4.05 16.21 6.55
N GLY A 67 -4.43 16.52 5.33
CA GLY A 67 -4.17 17.81 4.73
C GLY A 67 -5.05 18.91 5.38
N GLU A 68 -4.80 20.17 5.02
CA GLU A 68 -5.55 21.31 5.56
C GLU A 68 -7.06 21.29 5.18
N ASP A 69 -7.40 20.69 4.05
CA ASP A 69 -8.79 20.51 3.57
C ASP A 69 -9.29 19.09 3.79
N ASP A 70 -10.54 18.94 4.21
CA ASP A 70 -11.19 17.62 4.37
C ASP A 70 -11.19 16.79 3.08
N PHE A 71 -11.25 17.44 1.94
CA PHE A 71 -11.15 16.83 0.63
C PHE A 71 -9.80 16.10 0.41
N ARG A 72 -8.74 16.58 1.08
CA ARG A 72 -7.36 16.07 0.94
C ARG A 72 -6.97 15.10 2.04
N LYS A 73 -7.83 14.88 3.01
CA LYS A 73 -7.56 13.94 4.11
C LYS A 73 -7.46 12.52 3.59
N GLY A 74 -6.26 11.95 3.65
CA GLY A 74 -6.04 10.54 3.45
C GLY A 74 -6.48 10.01 2.10
N LEU A 75 -6.20 10.72 1.01
CA LEU A 75 -6.57 10.28 -0.32
C LEU A 75 -5.78 9.03 -0.69
N LEU A 76 -6.43 7.87 -0.61
CA LEU A 76 -5.99 6.65 -1.25
C LEU A 76 -6.62 6.63 -2.64
N PHE A 77 -5.78 6.65 -3.67
CA PHE A 77 -6.27 6.66 -5.03
C PHE A 77 -6.74 5.28 -5.46
N LEU A 78 -5.98 4.25 -5.14
CA LEU A 78 -6.26 2.85 -5.42
C LEU A 78 -6.74 2.63 -6.86
N ASP A 79 -6.08 3.32 -7.80
CA ASP A 79 -6.39 3.27 -9.22
C ASP A 79 -7.89 3.43 -9.51
N HIS A 80 -8.41 4.52 -9.10
CA HIS A 80 -9.81 4.88 -9.05
C HIS A 80 -10.56 4.55 -10.38
N PRO A 81 -11.39 3.52 -10.43
CA PRO A 81 -12.22 3.26 -11.59
C PRO A 81 -13.42 4.19 -11.53
N GLY A 82 -13.21 5.48 -11.55
CA GLY A 82 -14.30 6.37 -11.24
C GLY A 82 -14.62 7.33 -12.33
N ASN A 83 -15.87 7.58 -12.49
CA ASN A 83 -16.47 8.58 -13.30
C ASN A 83 -16.12 10.00 -12.82
N GLY A 84 -14.84 10.38 -13.01
CA GLY A 84 -14.41 11.75 -12.76
C GLY A 84 -14.12 12.08 -11.29
N TRP A 85 -13.64 13.20 -11.13
CA TRP A 85 -13.02 13.96 -10.07
C TRP A 85 -13.68 13.99 -8.67
N HIS A 86 -14.69 13.19 -8.38
CA HIS A 86 -15.27 13.13 -7.05
C HIS A 86 -14.75 11.92 -6.26
N PRO A 87 -13.70 12.09 -5.44
CA PRO A 87 -13.23 11.05 -4.53
C PRO A 87 -14.27 10.65 -3.50
N MET A 88 -15.32 11.40 -3.39
CA MET A 88 -16.40 11.22 -2.42
C MET A 88 -17.59 10.43 -2.97
N THR A 89 -17.69 10.27 -4.26
CA THR A 89 -18.80 9.52 -4.87
C THR A 89 -18.36 8.10 -5.18
N THR A 90 -18.27 7.26 -4.21
CA THR A 90 -18.98 5.99 -4.07
C THR A 90 -18.91 4.97 -5.18
N THR A 91 -18.15 5.13 -6.22
CA THR A 91 -18.11 4.15 -7.29
C THR A 91 -16.91 3.23 -7.13
N GLY A 92 -17.10 2.14 -6.46
CA GLY A 92 -16.25 1.00 -6.56
C GLY A 92 -15.46 0.68 -5.30
N ILE A 93 -14.45 1.46 -4.90
CA ILE A 93 -13.56 1.08 -3.81
C ILE A 93 -13.99 1.77 -2.52
N GLU A 94 -14.34 0.98 -1.52
CA GLU A 94 -14.68 1.51 -0.22
C GLU A 94 -13.42 1.87 0.57
N ARG A 95 -13.41 3.06 1.13
CA ARG A 95 -12.33 3.58 1.97
C ARG A 95 -12.83 3.63 3.40
N ALA A 96 -12.43 2.65 4.16
CA ALA A 96 -12.75 2.53 5.58
C ALA A 96 -11.51 2.69 6.42
N ASP A 97 -11.63 2.44 7.71
CA ASP A 97 -10.49 2.50 8.64
C ASP A 97 -9.30 1.66 8.19
N TYR A 98 -9.56 0.51 7.59
CA TYR A 98 -8.55 -0.35 6.98
C TYR A 98 -8.92 -0.65 5.53
N SER A 99 -8.04 -0.34 4.61
CA SER A 99 -8.17 -0.67 3.19
C SER A 99 -7.30 -1.88 2.84
N ALA A 100 -7.87 -2.88 2.18
CA ALA A 100 -7.14 -4.04 1.69
C ALA A 100 -6.09 -3.61 0.66
N GLY A 101 -6.49 -2.82 -0.33
CA GLY A 101 -5.57 -2.35 -1.38
C GLY A 101 -4.38 -1.58 -0.81
N PHE A 102 -4.60 -0.68 0.14
CA PHE A 102 -3.52 0.08 0.78
C PHE A 102 -2.52 -0.83 1.52
N ASN A 103 -3.03 -1.81 2.25
CA ASN A 103 -2.18 -2.77 2.95
C ASN A 103 -1.45 -3.72 2.00
N LEU A 104 -2.05 -4.07 0.86
CA LEU A 104 -1.42 -4.87 -0.18
C LEU A 104 -0.31 -4.11 -0.89
N TYR A 105 -0.49 -2.83 -1.24
CA TYR A 105 0.60 -1.99 -1.75
C TYR A 105 1.76 -1.91 -0.77
N PHE A 106 1.47 -1.79 0.52
CA PHE A 106 2.53 -1.79 1.53
C PHE A 106 3.24 -3.15 1.63
N LEU A 107 2.50 -4.25 1.55
CA LEU A 107 3.08 -5.60 1.51
C LEU A 107 4.02 -5.77 0.30
N GLN A 108 3.59 -5.35 -0.88
CA GLN A 108 4.42 -5.39 -2.10
C GLN A 108 5.68 -4.52 -1.96
N ALA A 109 5.55 -3.32 -1.39
CA ALA A 109 6.71 -2.47 -1.14
C ALA A 109 7.70 -3.09 -0.15
N LEU A 110 7.23 -3.78 0.89
CA LEU A 110 8.07 -4.55 1.81
C LEU A 110 8.79 -5.71 1.11
N GLN A 111 8.08 -6.45 0.25
CA GLN A 111 8.66 -7.54 -0.54
C GLN A 111 9.71 -7.02 -1.53
N ALA A 112 9.41 -5.91 -2.20
CA ALA A 112 10.34 -5.23 -3.10
C ALA A 112 11.60 -4.77 -2.36
N LEU A 113 11.44 -4.11 -1.21
CA LEU A 113 12.56 -3.69 -0.37
C LEU A 113 13.40 -4.87 0.11
N ALA A 114 12.77 -5.98 0.52
CA ALA A 114 13.48 -7.19 0.91
C ALA A 114 14.31 -7.77 -0.24
N GLY A 115 13.79 -7.73 -1.48
CA GLY A 115 14.53 -8.11 -2.68
C GLY A 115 15.75 -7.23 -2.94
N LEU A 116 15.58 -5.91 -2.83
CA LEU A 116 16.65 -4.93 -2.99
C LEU A 116 17.74 -5.07 -1.91
N GLU A 117 17.36 -5.34 -0.67
CA GLU A 117 18.29 -5.57 0.45
C GLU A 117 19.13 -6.84 0.21
N ARG A 118 18.51 -7.90 -0.28
CA ARG A 118 19.24 -9.14 -0.65
C ARG A 118 20.24 -8.91 -1.78
N ALA A 119 19.83 -8.18 -2.81
CA ALA A 119 20.72 -7.79 -3.90
C ALA A 119 21.92 -6.95 -3.42
N GLY A 120 21.71 -6.13 -2.37
CA GLY A 120 22.76 -5.37 -1.70
C GLY A 120 23.59 -6.15 -0.68
N GLY A 121 23.43 -7.50 -0.61
CA GLY A 121 24.19 -8.38 0.30
C GLY A 121 23.70 -8.37 1.75
N ARG A 122 22.56 -7.76 2.05
CA ARG A 122 21.96 -7.76 3.39
C ARG A 122 20.90 -8.84 3.51
N ARG A 123 21.01 -9.64 4.56
CA ARG A 123 19.96 -10.61 4.89
C ARG A 123 18.71 -9.86 5.34
N ALA A 124 17.59 -10.13 4.71
CA ALA A 124 16.37 -9.36 4.93
C ALA A 124 15.79 -9.63 6.33
N ALA A 125 15.91 -8.65 7.22
CA ALA A 125 15.16 -8.62 8.49
C ALA A 125 13.63 -8.43 8.26
N LEU A 126 13.19 -8.37 7.00
CA LEU A 126 11.81 -8.03 6.62
C LEU A 126 10.91 -9.26 6.44
N GLU A 127 11.46 -10.47 6.40
CA GLU A 127 10.68 -11.68 6.10
C GLU A 127 9.60 -11.95 7.14
N THR A 128 9.93 -11.78 8.41
CA THR A 128 8.95 -11.94 9.51
C THR A 128 7.86 -10.87 9.42
N GLU A 129 8.23 -9.63 9.12
CA GLU A 129 7.28 -8.52 8.95
C GLU A 129 6.34 -8.78 7.78
N ILE A 130 6.87 -9.22 6.63
CA ILE A 130 6.11 -9.59 5.44
C ILE A 130 5.13 -10.71 5.75
N ALA A 131 5.60 -11.80 6.36
CA ALA A 131 4.76 -12.95 6.69
C ALA A 131 3.64 -12.56 7.67
N THR A 132 3.97 -11.77 8.69
CA THR A 132 2.98 -11.30 9.68
C THR A 132 1.93 -10.41 9.04
N LEU A 133 2.35 -9.44 8.21
CA LEU A 133 1.43 -8.55 7.52
C LEU A 133 0.52 -9.33 6.55
N ALA A 134 1.08 -10.24 5.76
CA ALA A 134 0.31 -11.08 4.84
C ALA A 134 -0.75 -11.92 5.57
N ALA A 135 -0.37 -12.54 6.69
CA ALA A 135 -1.30 -13.31 7.52
C ALA A 135 -2.41 -12.40 8.10
N THR A 136 -2.04 -11.20 8.56
CA THR A 136 -3.00 -10.24 9.10
C THR A 136 -3.97 -9.73 8.03
N ILE A 137 -3.48 -9.40 6.83
CA ILE A 137 -4.31 -9.02 5.69
C ILE A 137 -5.30 -10.14 5.38
N ARG A 138 -4.82 -11.36 5.23
CA ARG A 138 -5.67 -12.51 4.95
C ARG A 138 -6.75 -12.71 6.03
N LYS A 139 -6.35 -12.69 7.30
CA LYS A 139 -7.27 -12.84 8.43
C LYS A 139 -8.34 -11.75 8.46
N THR A 140 -7.97 -10.51 8.11
CA THR A 140 -8.85 -9.34 8.24
C THR A 140 -9.79 -9.21 7.06
N PHE A 141 -9.29 -9.38 5.83
CA PHE A 141 -10.03 -9.03 4.63
C PHE A 141 -10.62 -10.23 3.90
N LEU A 142 -10.07 -11.45 4.04
CA LEU A 142 -10.60 -12.61 3.35
C LEU A 142 -12.02 -12.94 3.81
N VAL A 143 -12.92 -13.07 2.85
CA VAL A 143 -14.27 -13.57 3.04
C VAL A 143 -14.33 -15.00 2.49
N PRO A 144 -14.24 -16.02 3.36
CA PRO A 144 -14.06 -17.41 2.93
C PRO A 144 -15.15 -17.91 1.98
N ALA A 145 -16.40 -17.47 2.21
CA ALA A 145 -17.55 -17.86 1.38
C ALA A 145 -17.41 -17.44 -0.10
N HIS A 146 -16.60 -16.42 -0.38
CA HIS A 146 -16.35 -15.90 -1.73
C HIS A 146 -14.94 -16.18 -2.22
N GLY A 147 -14.02 -16.56 -1.34
CA GLY A 147 -12.60 -16.70 -1.68
C GLY A 147 -11.92 -15.38 -2.06
N LEU A 148 -12.53 -14.25 -1.72
CA LEU A 148 -12.11 -12.90 -2.11
C LEU A 148 -11.80 -12.04 -0.89
N LEU A 149 -10.93 -11.06 -1.10
CA LEU A 149 -10.67 -10.01 -0.11
C LEU A 149 -11.72 -8.91 -0.23
N ALA A 150 -12.34 -8.55 0.88
CA ALA A 150 -13.16 -7.35 0.95
C ALA A 150 -12.27 -6.11 0.84
N ASP A 151 -12.77 -5.04 0.20
CA ASP A 151 -12.01 -3.81 -0.05
C ASP A 151 -11.59 -3.09 1.23
N SER A 152 -12.43 -3.18 2.25
CA SER A 152 -12.21 -2.45 3.48
C SER A 152 -12.91 -3.10 4.67
N VAL A 153 -12.44 -2.74 5.85
CA VAL A 153 -13.04 -3.17 7.12
C VAL A 153 -13.11 -1.98 8.07
N HIS A 154 -14.29 -1.75 8.63
CA HIS A 154 -14.48 -0.90 9.81
C HIS A 154 -14.38 -1.74 11.10
N PRO A 155 -13.96 -1.16 12.23
CA PRO A 155 -14.07 -1.81 13.51
C PRO A 155 -15.51 -2.28 13.77
N GLY A 156 -15.70 -3.59 13.90
CA GLY A 156 -17.02 -4.18 14.15
C GLY A 156 -17.95 -4.32 12.95
N LYS A 157 -17.57 -3.88 11.76
CA LYS A 157 -18.39 -4.03 10.55
C LYS A 157 -17.54 -4.41 9.35
N ARG A 158 -17.79 -5.55 8.76
CA ARG A 158 -17.26 -5.92 7.44
C ARG A 158 -18.17 -5.36 6.36
N THR A 159 -17.57 -4.72 5.39
CA THR A 159 -18.25 -4.40 4.14
C THR A 159 -18.07 -5.59 3.19
N PHE A 160 -19.06 -5.82 2.33
CA PHE A 160 -19.02 -6.91 1.36
C PHE A 160 -18.75 -6.39 -0.06
N ARG A 161 -17.95 -5.34 -0.17
CA ARG A 161 -17.48 -4.87 -1.48
C ARG A 161 -16.19 -5.56 -1.83
N PHE A 162 -16.09 -5.99 -3.08
CA PHE A 162 -14.95 -6.71 -3.63
C PHE A 162 -14.51 -6.00 -4.89
N SER A 163 -13.43 -5.23 -4.83
CA SER A 163 -12.87 -4.62 -6.03
C SER A 163 -11.96 -5.60 -6.76
N GLN A 164 -11.87 -5.41 -8.06
CA GLN A 164 -10.93 -6.14 -8.89
C GLN A 164 -9.49 -5.84 -8.47
N ILE A 165 -9.18 -4.58 -8.13
CA ILE A 165 -7.81 -4.17 -7.80
C ILE A 165 -7.30 -4.81 -6.52
N ALA A 166 -8.08 -4.81 -5.43
CA ALA A 166 -7.65 -5.45 -4.18
C ALA A 166 -7.36 -6.94 -4.39
N ASN A 167 -8.20 -7.61 -5.18
CA ASN A 167 -8.05 -9.05 -5.44
C ASN A 167 -6.93 -9.35 -6.45
N ALA A 168 -6.68 -8.49 -7.44
CA ALA A 168 -5.55 -8.60 -8.34
C ALA A 168 -4.20 -8.41 -7.60
N LEU A 169 -4.11 -7.41 -6.72
CA LEU A 169 -2.93 -7.18 -5.88
C LEU A 169 -2.62 -8.36 -4.94
N ALA A 170 -3.62 -9.14 -4.55
CA ALA A 170 -3.44 -10.29 -3.67
C ALA A 170 -2.84 -11.52 -4.36
N ILE A 171 -2.82 -11.55 -5.68
CA ILE A 171 -2.29 -12.68 -6.49
C ILE A 171 -0.78 -12.54 -6.72
N THR A 172 -0.25 -11.32 -6.64
CA THR A 172 1.17 -11.00 -6.89
C THR A 172 2.01 -11.13 -5.64
#